data_f9bc83fd00604286e65f9f89e0a9ef87
#
_entry.id   f9bc83fd00604286e65f9f89e0a9ef87
#
_cell.length_a   1.000
_cell.length_b   1.000
_cell.length_c   1.000
_cell.angle_alpha   90.00
_cell.angle_beta   90.00
_cell.angle_gamma   90.00
#
_symmetry.space_group_name_H-M   'P 1'
#
loop_
_entity.id
_entity.type
_entity.pdbx_description
1 polymer ?
#
loop_
_entity_poly.entity_id
_entity_poly.type
_entity_poly.pdbx_seq_one_letter_code
_entity_poly.pdbx_strand_id
1 'polypeptide(L)'
;MSPVGRRRQPQIRQQLLDACTDHALEHGLPDRLGPLAAAAGTSNRMLIYHFGTRDGLLREVLGQARRRQVEAFTDLIRLRGDEPYPTTLARAWSAISGPQGEPYLRMFGRLHDTAGEPLWPGFRRTATTDWLAPLEVGMRSLGRPELATVVLAIIRGLLMDLDATGDTTRTHRAFADFLTTIDSG
;
A
#
# COMPACT_ATOMS: atom_id res chain seq x y z
N MET A 1 -7.50 31.61 -29.36
CA MET A 1 -7.58 30.97 -28.00
C MET A 1 -6.48 29.92 -27.92
N SER A 2 -5.45 30.19 -27.15
CA SER A 2 -4.17 29.44 -27.16
C SER A 2 -4.31 28.04 -26.55
N PRO A 3 -3.71 26.98 -27.15
CA PRO A 3 -3.73 25.61 -26.66
C PRO A 3 -2.94 25.38 -25.36
N VAL A 4 -2.19 26.36 -24.90
CA VAL A 4 -1.33 26.31 -23.70
C VAL A 4 -2.12 26.16 -22.39
N GLY A 5 -3.33 26.73 -22.31
CA GLY A 5 -4.14 26.66 -21.10
C GLY A 5 -4.73 25.27 -20.81
N ARG A 6 -5.03 24.48 -21.85
CA ARG A 6 -5.64 23.15 -21.71
C ARG A 6 -4.67 22.06 -21.21
N ARG A 7 -3.37 22.21 -21.47
CA ARG A 7 -2.30 21.29 -20.99
C ARG A 7 -1.88 21.56 -19.55
N ARG A 8 -2.06 22.78 -19.02
CA ARG A 8 -1.67 23.14 -17.64
C ARG A 8 -2.62 22.58 -16.56
N GLN A 9 -3.92 22.45 -16.83
CA GLN A 9 -4.89 22.00 -15.84
C GLN A 9 -4.68 20.55 -15.38
N PRO A 10 -4.44 19.55 -16.25
CA PRO A 10 -4.13 18.19 -15.82
C PRO A 10 -2.84 18.09 -15.00
N GLN A 11 -1.82 18.88 -15.36
CA GLN A 11 -0.54 18.91 -14.63
C GLN A 11 -0.71 19.50 -13.22
N ILE A 12 -1.44 20.60 -13.09
CA ILE A 12 -1.74 21.21 -11.79
C ILE A 12 -2.53 20.24 -10.91
N ARG A 13 -3.56 19.60 -11.47
CA ARG A 13 -4.36 18.62 -10.74
C ARG A 13 -3.51 17.45 -10.25
N GLN A 14 -2.58 16.95 -11.07
CA GLN A 14 -1.67 15.88 -10.67
C GLN A 14 -0.72 16.33 -9.56
N GLN A 15 -0.14 17.51 -9.63
CA GLN A 15 0.71 18.08 -8.58
C GLN A 15 -0.02 18.23 -7.25
N LEU A 16 -1.28 18.70 -7.29
CA LEU A 16 -2.13 18.77 -6.10
C LEU A 16 -2.41 17.38 -5.51
N LEU A 17 -2.68 16.40 -6.36
CA LEU A 17 -2.92 15.02 -5.93
C LEU A 17 -1.66 14.40 -5.33
N ASP A 18 -0.49 14.63 -5.93
CA ASP A 18 0.79 14.15 -5.42
C ASP A 18 1.06 14.71 -4.02
N ALA A 19 0.96 16.02 -3.83
CA ALA A 19 1.18 16.66 -2.54
C ALA A 19 0.17 16.20 -1.47
N CYS A 20 -1.10 16.04 -1.82
CA CYS A 20 -2.11 15.49 -0.91
C CYS A 20 -1.81 14.03 -0.54
N THR A 21 -1.32 13.24 -1.48
CA THR A 21 -0.97 11.82 -1.25
C THR A 21 0.26 11.70 -0.36
N ASP A 22 1.29 12.50 -0.59
CA ASP A 22 2.51 12.53 0.23
C ASP A 22 2.17 12.90 1.67
N HIS A 23 1.36 13.94 1.87
CA HIS A 23 0.88 14.34 3.20
C HIS A 23 0.08 13.23 3.89
N ALA A 24 -0.81 12.56 3.15
CA ALA A 24 -1.65 11.49 3.70
C ALA A 24 -0.82 10.23 4.06
N LEU A 25 0.22 9.92 3.31
CA LEU A 25 1.14 8.82 3.64
C LEU A 25 1.95 9.14 4.91
N GLU A 26 2.36 10.40 5.08
CA GLU A 26 3.16 10.82 6.25
C GLU A 26 2.31 10.95 7.53
N HIS A 27 1.10 11.52 7.41
CA HIS A 27 0.30 11.94 8.57
C HIS A 27 -1.03 11.16 8.73
N GLY A 28 -1.37 10.31 7.78
CA GLY A 28 -2.67 9.66 7.68
C GLY A 28 -3.72 10.52 6.97
N LEU A 29 -4.90 9.93 6.73
CA LEU A 29 -6.02 10.64 6.10
C LEU A 29 -6.64 11.63 7.08
N PRO A 30 -6.70 12.94 6.74
CA PRO A 30 -7.27 13.92 7.64
C PRO A 30 -8.81 13.97 7.57
N ASP A 31 -9.44 14.32 8.68
CA ASP A 31 -10.89 14.51 8.75
C ASP A 31 -11.37 15.75 7.99
N ARG A 32 -10.50 16.72 7.74
CA ARG A 32 -10.81 18.00 7.09
C ARG A 32 -9.84 18.26 5.94
N LEU A 33 -10.27 19.08 4.97
CA LEU A 33 -9.46 19.45 3.81
C LEU A 33 -8.27 20.39 4.12
N GLY A 34 -8.33 21.13 5.23
CA GLY A 34 -7.32 22.13 5.57
C GLY A 34 -5.88 21.62 5.52
N PRO A 35 -5.53 20.52 6.17
CA PRO A 35 -4.18 19.96 6.12
C PRO A 35 -3.73 19.61 4.69
N LEU A 36 -4.60 19.02 3.86
CA LEU A 36 -4.29 18.70 2.47
C LEU A 36 -4.11 19.95 1.62
N ALA A 37 -4.93 20.98 1.84
CA ALA A 37 -4.82 22.24 1.13
C ALA A 37 -3.51 22.96 1.48
N ALA A 38 -3.13 22.97 2.76
CA ALA A 38 -1.86 23.54 3.21
C ALA A 38 -0.66 22.79 2.60
N ALA A 39 -0.66 21.46 2.63
CA ALA A 39 0.39 20.63 2.05
C ALA A 39 0.53 20.83 0.53
N ALA A 40 -0.58 21.02 -0.17
CA ALA A 40 -0.60 21.28 -1.61
C ALA A 40 -0.40 22.76 -2.00
N GLY A 41 -0.13 23.65 -1.02
CA GLY A 41 0.06 25.08 -1.29
C GLY A 41 -1.16 25.76 -1.92
N THR A 42 -2.39 25.31 -1.58
CA THR A 42 -3.62 25.78 -2.20
C THR A 42 -4.74 26.01 -1.18
N SER A 43 -5.95 26.29 -1.63
CA SER A 43 -7.14 26.45 -0.78
C SER A 43 -8.09 25.26 -0.89
N ASN A 44 -8.93 25.06 0.15
CA ASN A 44 -10.01 24.06 0.12
C ASN A 44 -10.90 24.22 -1.12
N ARG A 45 -11.19 25.47 -1.51
CA ARG A 45 -12.02 25.77 -2.70
C ARG A 45 -11.35 25.24 -3.96
N MET A 46 -10.04 25.38 -4.11
CA MET A 46 -9.29 24.89 -5.27
C MET A 46 -9.22 23.37 -5.28
N LEU A 47 -9.08 22.71 -4.13
CA LEU A 47 -9.17 21.25 -4.07
C LEU A 47 -10.55 20.77 -4.51
N ILE A 48 -11.64 21.37 -4.02
CA ILE A 48 -13.00 21.04 -4.46
C ILE A 48 -13.20 21.32 -5.96
N TYR A 49 -12.65 22.41 -6.47
CA TYR A 49 -12.70 22.72 -7.91
C TYR A 49 -12.08 21.60 -8.77
N HIS A 50 -10.94 21.02 -8.35
CA HIS A 50 -10.24 20.00 -9.11
C HIS A 50 -10.77 18.57 -8.88
N PHE A 51 -11.31 18.28 -7.69
CA PHE A 51 -11.67 16.90 -7.28
C PHE A 51 -13.17 16.72 -6.98
N GLY A 52 -13.96 17.76 -7.13
CA GLY A 52 -15.41 17.75 -6.94
C GLY A 52 -15.84 17.83 -5.48
N THR A 53 -15.53 16.80 -4.70
CA THR A 53 -15.89 16.70 -3.28
C THR A 53 -14.70 16.31 -2.43
N ARG A 54 -14.82 16.46 -1.09
CA ARG A 54 -13.83 15.93 -0.15
C ARG A 54 -13.61 14.42 -0.37
N ASP A 55 -14.68 13.66 -0.42
CA ASP A 55 -14.60 12.21 -0.60
C ASP A 55 -14.07 11.82 -1.98
N GLY A 56 -14.34 12.63 -3.01
CA GLY A 56 -13.73 12.50 -4.33
C GLY A 56 -12.21 12.61 -4.26
N LEU A 57 -11.69 13.66 -3.60
CA LEU A 57 -10.25 13.83 -3.38
C LEU A 57 -9.68 12.66 -2.57
N LEU A 58 -10.31 12.27 -1.46
CA LEU A 58 -9.78 11.19 -0.61
C LEU A 58 -9.73 9.85 -1.36
N ARG A 59 -10.71 9.53 -2.22
CA ARG A 59 -10.67 8.34 -3.08
C ARG A 59 -9.49 8.37 -4.04
N GLU A 60 -9.20 9.53 -4.64
CA GLU A 60 -8.05 9.66 -5.54
C GLU A 60 -6.71 9.56 -4.81
N VAL A 61 -6.60 10.18 -3.64
CA VAL A 61 -5.43 10.05 -2.75
C VAL A 61 -5.19 8.60 -2.38
N LEU A 62 -6.23 7.88 -1.92
CA LEU A 62 -6.16 6.45 -1.62
C LEU A 62 -5.77 5.63 -2.85
N GLY A 63 -6.39 5.91 -4.00
CA GLY A 63 -6.07 5.22 -5.26
C GLY A 63 -4.62 5.41 -5.69
N GLN A 64 -4.10 6.62 -5.56
CA GLN A 64 -2.70 6.91 -5.88
C GLN A 64 -1.73 6.25 -4.89
N ALA A 65 -2.00 6.36 -3.60
CA ALA A 65 -1.18 5.70 -2.57
C ALA A 65 -1.16 4.17 -2.79
N ARG A 66 -2.31 3.58 -3.15
CA ARG A 66 -2.38 2.15 -3.46
C ARG A 66 -1.56 1.77 -4.69
N ARG A 67 -1.61 2.55 -5.76
CA ARG A 67 -0.77 2.30 -6.95
C ARG A 67 0.72 2.32 -6.58
N ARG A 68 1.17 3.34 -5.84
CA ARG A 68 2.56 3.44 -5.36
C ARG A 68 2.95 2.23 -4.49
N GLN A 69 2.07 1.80 -3.60
CA GLN A 69 2.29 0.61 -2.77
C GLN A 69 2.44 -0.66 -3.62
N VAL A 70 1.51 -0.87 -4.57
CA VAL A 70 1.53 -2.06 -5.44
C VAL A 70 2.80 -2.06 -6.30
N GLU A 71 3.17 -0.95 -6.90
CA GLU A 71 4.40 -0.80 -7.68
C GLU A 71 5.64 -1.15 -6.85
N ALA A 72 5.79 -0.51 -5.67
CA ALA A 72 6.94 -0.71 -4.81
C ALA A 72 7.06 -2.15 -4.28
N PHE A 73 5.93 -2.74 -3.83
CA PHE A 73 5.98 -4.03 -3.13
C PHE A 73 5.86 -5.24 -4.06
N THR A 74 5.23 -5.10 -5.23
CA THR A 74 5.22 -6.18 -6.24
C THR A 74 6.63 -6.56 -6.65
N ASP A 75 7.53 -5.59 -6.81
CA ASP A 75 8.92 -5.86 -7.16
C ASP A 75 9.71 -6.53 -6.03
N LEU A 76 9.31 -6.29 -4.77
CA LEU A 76 9.94 -6.94 -3.61
C LEU A 76 9.59 -8.44 -3.52
N ILE A 77 8.37 -8.82 -3.88
CA ILE A 77 7.90 -10.23 -3.82
C ILE A 77 8.05 -10.97 -5.15
N ARG A 78 8.53 -10.29 -6.20
CA ARG A 78 8.75 -10.91 -7.51
C ARG A 78 9.87 -11.93 -7.44
N LEU A 79 9.62 -13.12 -8.00
CA LEU A 79 10.64 -14.15 -8.17
C LEU A 79 11.84 -13.59 -8.96
N ARG A 80 13.02 -13.79 -8.43
CA ARG A 80 14.31 -13.48 -9.07
C ARG A 80 15.04 -14.77 -9.37
N GLY A 81 15.62 -14.89 -10.56
CA GLY A 81 16.26 -16.11 -11.01
C GLY A 81 17.61 -16.41 -10.36
N ASP A 82 18.15 -15.48 -9.57
CA ASP A 82 19.48 -15.53 -8.94
C ASP A 82 19.45 -15.88 -7.45
N GLU A 83 18.26 -16.00 -6.85
CA GLU A 83 18.13 -16.33 -5.42
C GLU A 83 16.94 -17.27 -5.13
N PRO A 84 17.00 -18.08 -4.05
CA PRO A 84 15.87 -18.86 -3.56
C PRO A 84 14.69 -17.96 -3.18
N TYR A 85 13.46 -18.37 -3.48
CA TYR A 85 12.28 -17.55 -3.20
C TYR A 85 12.07 -17.23 -1.70
N PRO A 86 12.40 -18.12 -0.72
CA PRO A 86 12.37 -17.74 0.69
C PRO A 86 13.25 -16.53 1.02
N THR A 87 14.41 -16.37 0.36
CA THR A 87 15.28 -15.19 0.51
C THR A 87 14.58 -13.92 -0.01
N THR A 88 13.91 -14.01 -1.17
CA THR A 88 13.08 -12.93 -1.70
C THR A 88 12.00 -12.53 -0.68
N LEU A 89 11.29 -13.49 -0.10
CA LEU A 89 10.24 -13.24 0.90
C LEU A 89 10.79 -12.63 2.19
N ALA A 90 11.96 -13.08 2.67
CA ALA A 90 12.63 -12.50 3.84
C ALA A 90 12.95 -11.01 3.64
N ARG A 91 13.50 -10.66 2.47
CA ARG A 91 13.80 -9.28 2.11
C ARG A 91 12.51 -8.44 1.97
N ALA A 92 11.49 -8.99 1.33
CA ALA A 92 10.18 -8.34 1.20
C ALA A 92 9.57 -8.07 2.58
N TRP A 93 9.59 -9.05 3.50
CA TRP A 93 9.12 -8.88 4.87
C TRP A 93 9.84 -7.72 5.58
N SER A 94 11.18 -7.69 5.53
CA SER A 94 11.96 -6.62 6.16
C SER A 94 11.61 -5.23 5.63
N ALA A 95 11.34 -5.10 4.33
CA ALA A 95 10.94 -3.83 3.73
C ALA A 95 9.50 -3.42 4.09
N ILE A 96 8.55 -4.38 4.03
CA ILE A 96 7.13 -4.13 4.28
C ILE A 96 6.85 -3.86 5.76
N SER A 97 7.54 -4.56 6.67
CA SER A 97 7.40 -4.39 8.13
C SER A 97 8.25 -3.25 8.70
N GLY A 98 9.13 -2.66 7.89
CA GLY A 98 10.02 -1.58 8.25
C GLY A 98 9.52 -0.19 7.81
N PRO A 99 10.41 0.82 7.85
CA PRO A 99 10.07 2.21 7.53
C PRO A 99 9.47 2.42 6.14
N GLN A 100 9.80 1.56 5.17
CA GLN A 100 9.24 1.63 3.82
C GLN A 100 7.76 1.26 3.78
N GLY A 101 7.33 0.31 4.62
CA GLY A 101 5.94 -0.16 4.67
C GLY A 101 5.05 0.64 5.62
N GLU A 102 5.63 1.23 6.68
CA GLU A 102 4.90 1.92 7.73
C GLU A 102 3.88 2.97 7.25
N PRO A 103 4.20 3.86 6.28
CA PRO A 103 3.22 4.84 5.79
C PRO A 103 1.97 4.19 5.20
N TYR A 104 2.14 3.09 4.49
CA TYR A 104 1.03 2.35 3.88
C TYR A 104 0.22 1.56 4.92
N LEU A 105 0.88 0.97 5.92
CA LEU A 105 0.20 0.29 7.02
C LEU A 105 -0.67 1.27 7.80
N ARG A 106 -0.15 2.44 8.15
CA ARG A 106 -0.88 3.52 8.84
C ARG A 106 -2.07 4.01 8.03
N MET A 107 -1.90 4.23 6.72
CA MET A 107 -2.94 4.75 5.84
C MET A 107 -4.04 3.72 5.58
N PHE A 108 -3.66 2.47 5.28
CA PHE A 108 -4.59 1.43 4.88
C PHE A 108 -5.11 0.58 6.05
N GLY A 109 -4.43 0.56 7.20
CA GLY A 109 -4.89 -0.16 8.38
C GLY A 109 -6.31 0.22 8.77
N ARG A 110 -6.62 1.51 8.77
CA ARG A 110 -7.96 2.05 9.06
C ARG A 110 -9.03 1.68 8.02
N LEU A 111 -8.64 1.32 6.79
CA LEU A 111 -9.58 0.91 5.74
C LEU A 111 -9.97 -0.57 5.85
N HIS A 112 -9.27 -1.35 6.66
CA HIS A 112 -9.68 -2.72 6.96
C HIS A 112 -10.87 -2.76 7.93
N ASP A 113 -11.12 -1.67 8.65
CA ASP A 113 -12.31 -1.50 9.47
C ASP A 113 -13.52 -1.11 8.60
N THR A 114 -14.72 -1.38 9.09
CA THR A 114 -15.99 -1.07 8.40
C THR A 114 -16.17 0.40 8.05
N ALA A 115 -15.49 1.30 8.76
CA ALA A 115 -15.52 2.75 8.52
C ALA A 115 -14.88 3.18 7.19
N GLY A 116 -13.98 2.37 6.61
CA GLY A 116 -13.33 2.68 5.32
C GLY A 116 -14.12 2.28 4.08
N GLU A 117 -15.10 1.37 4.20
CA GLU A 117 -15.87 0.83 3.08
C GLU A 117 -16.61 1.91 2.25
N PRO A 118 -17.19 2.99 2.84
CA PRO A 118 -17.84 4.05 2.06
C PRO A 118 -16.86 4.86 1.20
N LEU A 119 -15.61 5.00 1.63
CA LEU A 119 -14.59 5.74 0.86
C LEU A 119 -14.06 4.93 -0.31
N TRP A 120 -13.90 3.61 -0.14
CA TRP A 120 -13.41 2.73 -1.17
C TRP A 120 -14.14 1.38 -1.18
N PRO A 121 -15.32 1.31 -1.81
CA PRO A 121 -16.04 0.06 -1.94
C PRO A 121 -15.18 -1.04 -2.60
N GLY A 122 -15.13 -2.21 -1.97
CA GLY A 122 -14.36 -3.35 -2.49
C GLY A 122 -12.84 -3.28 -2.26
N PHE A 123 -12.32 -2.29 -1.54
CA PHE A 123 -10.89 -2.18 -1.20
C PHE A 123 -10.35 -3.47 -0.59
N ARG A 124 -11.07 -4.07 0.36
CA ARG A 124 -10.66 -5.28 1.07
C ARG A 124 -10.38 -6.45 0.12
N ARG A 125 -11.22 -6.61 -0.91
CA ARG A 125 -11.02 -7.65 -1.94
C ARG A 125 -9.78 -7.33 -2.78
N THR A 126 -9.71 -6.16 -3.36
CA THR A 126 -8.57 -5.72 -4.20
C THR A 126 -7.26 -5.78 -3.43
N ALA A 127 -7.25 -5.31 -2.17
CA ALA A 127 -6.08 -5.37 -1.31
C ALA A 127 -5.58 -6.80 -1.04
N THR A 128 -6.45 -7.79 -1.19
CA THR A 128 -6.07 -9.21 -1.08
C THR A 128 -5.60 -9.77 -2.42
N THR A 129 -6.37 -9.58 -3.49
CA THR A 129 -6.12 -10.24 -4.78
C THR A 129 -4.90 -9.71 -5.52
N ASP A 130 -4.52 -8.44 -5.31
CA ASP A 130 -3.37 -7.83 -5.99
C ASP A 130 -2.03 -8.55 -5.70
N TRP A 131 -1.93 -9.22 -4.56
CA TRP A 131 -0.70 -9.89 -4.13
C TRP A 131 -0.63 -11.37 -4.46
N LEU A 132 -1.77 -12.00 -4.77
CA LEU A 132 -1.81 -13.46 -4.97
C LEU A 132 -1.03 -13.90 -6.21
N ALA A 133 -1.23 -13.26 -7.35
CA ALA A 133 -0.59 -13.68 -8.60
C ALA A 133 0.96 -13.68 -8.51
N PRO A 134 1.65 -12.61 -8.03
CA PRO A 134 3.09 -12.66 -7.87
C PRO A 134 3.57 -13.66 -6.83
N LEU A 135 2.81 -13.88 -5.74
CA LEU A 135 3.13 -14.92 -4.75
C LEU A 135 2.98 -16.33 -5.33
N GLU A 136 1.93 -16.60 -6.12
CA GLU A 136 1.75 -17.89 -6.79
C GLU A 136 2.90 -18.22 -7.74
N VAL A 137 3.39 -17.22 -8.50
CA VAL A 137 4.55 -17.38 -9.38
C VAL A 137 5.79 -17.75 -8.56
N GLY A 138 6.05 -17.05 -7.46
CA GLY A 138 7.16 -17.35 -6.58
C GLY A 138 7.04 -18.71 -5.89
N MET A 139 5.89 -19.04 -5.34
CA MET A 139 5.66 -20.33 -4.67
C MET A 139 5.69 -21.53 -5.65
N ARG A 140 5.38 -21.29 -6.93
CA ARG A 140 5.53 -22.31 -7.98
C ARG A 140 6.99 -22.72 -8.20
N SER A 141 7.95 -21.82 -7.97
CA SER A 141 9.38 -22.18 -8.04
C SER A 141 9.81 -23.16 -6.95
N LEU A 142 9.04 -23.26 -5.87
CA LEU A 142 9.19 -24.25 -4.80
C LEU A 142 8.28 -25.48 -4.99
N GLY A 143 7.56 -25.58 -6.12
CA GLY A 143 6.60 -26.65 -6.38
C GLY A 143 5.30 -26.57 -5.57
N ARG A 144 5.03 -25.45 -4.86
CA ARG A 144 3.94 -25.31 -3.87
C ARG A 144 3.07 -24.07 -4.10
N PRO A 145 2.52 -23.83 -5.32
CA PRO A 145 1.75 -22.63 -5.64
C PRO A 145 0.52 -22.42 -4.74
N GLU A 146 -0.06 -23.50 -4.21
CA GLU A 146 -1.21 -23.46 -3.29
C GLU A 146 -0.91 -22.72 -1.97
N LEU A 147 0.36 -22.62 -1.57
CA LEU A 147 0.75 -21.91 -0.36
C LEU A 147 0.77 -20.38 -0.51
N ALA A 148 0.58 -19.82 -1.70
CA ALA A 148 0.55 -18.37 -1.91
C ALA A 148 -0.46 -17.65 -0.99
N THR A 149 -1.65 -18.22 -0.81
CA THR A 149 -2.67 -17.71 0.12
C THR A 149 -2.20 -17.79 1.58
N VAL A 150 -1.50 -18.86 1.95
CA VAL A 150 -0.95 -19.02 3.32
C VAL A 150 0.13 -17.97 3.58
N VAL A 151 1.06 -17.77 2.64
CA VAL A 151 2.10 -16.72 2.72
C VAL A 151 1.46 -15.34 2.92
N LEU A 152 0.47 -15.00 2.09
CA LEU A 152 -0.24 -13.73 2.21
C LEU A 152 -0.94 -13.58 3.55
N ALA A 153 -1.60 -14.63 4.04
CA ALA A 153 -2.29 -14.62 5.32
C ALA A 153 -1.31 -14.43 6.50
N ILE A 154 -0.15 -15.07 6.46
CA ILE A 154 0.89 -14.93 7.48
C ILE A 154 1.47 -13.52 7.47
N ILE A 155 1.84 -12.98 6.30
CA ILE A 155 2.33 -11.59 6.18
C ILE A 155 1.31 -10.62 6.80
N ARG A 156 0.05 -10.74 6.43
CA ARG A 156 -1.01 -9.85 6.93
C ARG A 156 -1.23 -10.01 8.43
N GLY A 157 -1.27 -11.24 8.93
CA GLY A 157 -1.44 -11.51 10.36
C GLY A 157 -0.29 -10.94 11.19
N LEU A 158 0.96 -11.11 10.73
CA LEU A 158 2.12 -10.56 11.42
C LEU A 158 2.20 -9.02 11.33
N LEU A 159 1.74 -8.41 10.23
CA LEU A 159 1.64 -6.95 10.13
C LEU A 159 0.58 -6.39 11.11
N MET A 160 -0.56 -7.06 11.24
CA MET A 160 -1.59 -6.68 12.24
C MET A 160 -1.05 -6.82 13.67
N ASP A 161 -0.31 -7.89 13.93
CA ASP A 161 0.31 -8.12 15.23
C ASP A 161 1.39 -7.07 15.54
N LEU A 162 2.23 -6.74 14.55
CA LEU A 162 3.24 -5.69 14.64
C LEU A 162 2.61 -4.32 14.94
N ASP A 163 1.55 -3.97 14.22
CA ASP A 163 0.80 -2.72 14.44
C ASP A 163 0.21 -2.65 15.85
N ALA A 164 -0.33 -3.77 16.35
CA ALA A 164 -0.95 -3.82 17.66
C ALA A 164 0.06 -3.82 18.83
N THR A 165 1.25 -4.41 18.65
CA THR A 165 2.18 -4.69 19.77
C THR A 165 3.50 -3.93 19.68
N GLY A 166 3.91 -3.50 18.50
CA GLY A 166 5.24 -2.93 18.23
C GLY A 166 6.39 -3.94 18.36
N ASP A 167 6.11 -5.25 18.56
CA ASP A 167 7.13 -6.26 18.79
C ASP A 167 7.74 -6.77 17.47
N THR A 168 8.67 -6.00 16.95
CA THR A 168 9.41 -6.31 15.72
C THR A 168 10.23 -7.60 15.86
N THR A 169 10.85 -7.85 17.02
CA THR A 169 11.70 -9.02 17.23
C THR A 169 10.89 -10.32 17.11
N ARG A 170 9.75 -10.38 17.75
CA ARG A 170 8.88 -11.56 17.72
C ARG A 170 8.29 -11.81 16.35
N THR A 171 7.79 -10.77 15.68
CA THR A 171 7.18 -10.91 14.36
C THR A 171 8.20 -11.27 13.28
N HIS A 172 9.41 -10.71 13.33
CA HIS A 172 10.50 -11.09 12.43
C HIS A 172 10.93 -12.54 12.64
N ARG A 173 11.07 -12.97 13.89
CA ARG A 173 11.38 -14.37 14.20
C ARG A 173 10.30 -15.32 13.69
N ALA A 174 9.04 -15.03 13.95
CA ALA A 174 7.93 -15.87 13.48
C ALA A 174 7.90 -16.01 11.95
N PHE A 175 8.21 -14.91 11.23
CA PHE A 175 8.30 -14.98 9.77
C PHE A 175 9.50 -15.81 9.31
N ALA A 176 10.66 -15.69 9.95
CA ALA A 176 11.85 -16.49 9.63
C ALA A 176 11.61 -17.99 9.88
N ASP A 177 10.96 -18.35 11.01
CA ASP A 177 10.60 -19.74 11.32
C ASP A 177 9.64 -20.31 10.25
N PHE A 178 8.66 -19.51 9.81
CA PHE A 178 7.78 -19.89 8.71
C PHE A 178 8.55 -20.14 7.39
N LEU A 179 9.47 -19.26 7.03
CA LEU A 179 10.29 -19.44 5.80
C LEU A 179 11.08 -20.73 5.83
N THR A 180 11.63 -21.11 6.98
CA THR A 180 12.33 -22.38 7.16
C THR A 180 11.40 -23.57 6.90
N THR A 181 10.15 -23.48 7.33
CA THR A 181 9.15 -24.54 7.13
C THR A 181 8.79 -24.72 5.65
N ILE A 182 8.72 -23.66 4.85
CA ILE A 182 8.39 -23.77 3.43
C ILE A 182 9.57 -24.16 2.55
N ASP A 183 10.81 -23.99 3.04
CA ASP A 183 12.05 -24.37 2.33
C ASP A 183 12.39 -25.85 2.51
N SER A 184 11.98 -26.45 3.64
CA SER A 184 12.33 -27.81 4.04
C SER A 184 11.38 -28.91 3.50
N GLY A 185 10.31 -28.56 2.81
CA GLY A 185 9.27 -29.48 2.30
C GLY A 185 9.23 -29.56 0.80
#